data_79a3036970100cb47583296feaa0611f
#
_entry.id   79a3036970100cb47583296feaa0611f
#
_cell.length_a   1.000
_cell.length_b   1.000
_cell.length_c   1.000
_cell.angle_alpha   90.00
_cell.angle_beta   90.00
_cell.angle_gamma   90.00
#
_symmetry.space_group_name_H-M   'P 1'
#
loop_
_entity.id
_entity.type
_entity.pdbx_description
1 polymer ?
#
loop_
_entity_poly.entity_id
_entity_poly.type
_entity_poly.pdbx_seq_one_letter_code
_entity_poly.pdbx_strand_id
1 'polypeptide(L)'
;MTAPSTPESPSTPAAAAPAAVPKARFDAVPLALLGGLMAIGLPAVGSPSTWLALTVAGLAMGLIVFIIASGLTLVFGLMDVLNFGHGVFIALGAYIATTVLAAMGGFTASPLLGMNLAAVFAAMLAAMLLAGAVGWAFERVIVRPVYGLHLKQILITMGGMIVGEEIIKVIWGPLQIALPPPEALRGSVFIGDAAIEKLRLLAVAIGLVVFAVMSWVLARTKVGLLVRAGVQDREMVEALGYRVRRLFVGVFVVGSALAGLGGVLWGLYQQSVTPQIGAQVNILIFIVIIIGGLGSTLGCFVGALLVGVLANYAGFLAPKVALFSTIGLMVAILLWRPRGLYPVTNR
;
A
#
# COMPACT_ATOMS: atom_id res chain seq x y z
N MET A 1 42.72 21.70 70.12
CA MET A 1 42.77 22.35 68.81
C MET A 1 42.56 21.25 67.77
N THR A 2 41.32 21.01 67.39
CA THR A 2 40.94 20.00 66.35
C THR A 2 40.70 20.77 65.06
N ALA A 3 41.44 20.41 64.01
CA ALA A 3 41.33 21.01 62.69
C ALA A 3 39.97 20.62 62.05
N PRO A 4 39.30 21.51 61.27
CA PRO A 4 38.08 21.21 60.64
C PRO A 4 38.29 20.34 59.36
N SER A 5 37.49 19.26 59.22
CA SER A 5 37.45 18.40 58.06
C SER A 5 36.86 19.12 56.85
N THR A 6 37.59 19.17 55.76
CA THR A 6 37.07 19.64 54.42
C THR A 6 35.97 18.74 53.92
N PRO A 7 34.86 19.27 53.38
CA PRO A 7 33.82 18.48 52.76
C PRO A 7 34.30 17.92 51.41
N GLU A 8 34.19 16.60 51.23
CA GLU A 8 34.38 15.93 49.94
C GLU A 8 33.35 16.43 48.92
N SER A 9 33.84 16.88 47.77
CA SER A 9 32.98 17.24 46.62
C SER A 9 32.28 16.00 46.07
N PRO A 10 30.99 16.07 45.76
CA PRO A 10 30.27 14.93 45.17
C PRO A 10 30.85 14.59 43.79
N SER A 11 31.29 13.35 43.64
CA SER A 11 31.78 12.79 42.38
C SER A 11 30.65 12.79 41.36
N THR A 12 30.79 13.57 40.30
CA THR A 12 29.87 13.56 39.14
C THR A 12 29.86 12.16 38.53
N PRO A 13 28.69 11.51 38.37
CA PRO A 13 28.63 10.22 37.70
C PRO A 13 29.13 10.37 36.26
N ALA A 14 30.14 9.58 35.90
CA ALA A 14 30.64 9.51 34.54
C ALA A 14 29.47 9.23 33.58
N ALA A 15 29.26 10.13 32.63
CA ALA A 15 28.25 9.95 31.58
C ALA A 15 28.48 8.60 30.88
N ALA A 16 27.54 7.67 31.03
CA ALA A 16 27.61 6.39 30.36
C ALA A 16 27.71 6.63 28.85
N ALA A 17 28.75 6.07 28.23
CA ALA A 17 28.92 6.15 26.80
C ALA A 17 27.62 5.63 26.08
N PRO A 18 27.15 6.32 25.04
CA PRO A 18 25.95 5.89 24.36
C PRO A 18 26.13 4.45 23.82
N ALA A 19 25.26 3.55 24.26
CA ALA A 19 25.29 2.17 23.83
C ALA A 19 25.23 2.13 22.29
N ALA A 20 26.17 1.42 21.66
CA ALA A 20 26.25 1.29 20.23
C ALA A 20 24.92 0.71 19.71
N VAL A 21 24.20 1.49 18.90
CA VAL A 21 22.95 1.06 18.28
C VAL A 21 23.27 -0.16 17.40
N PRO A 22 22.72 -1.34 17.68
CA PRO A 22 23.00 -2.52 16.88
C PRO A 22 22.55 -2.27 15.44
N LYS A 23 23.44 -2.41 14.47
CA LYS A 23 23.11 -2.35 13.05
C LYS A 23 22.02 -3.39 12.80
N ALA A 24 20.83 -2.95 12.42
CA ALA A 24 19.72 -3.82 12.08
C ALA A 24 20.17 -4.77 10.96
N ARG A 25 20.33 -6.05 11.29
CA ARG A 25 20.60 -7.08 10.28
C ARG A 25 19.38 -7.21 9.41
N PHE A 26 19.57 -7.15 8.07
CA PHE A 26 18.50 -7.40 7.12
C PHE A 26 18.00 -8.83 7.32
N ASP A 27 16.72 -8.96 7.66
CA ASP A 27 16.07 -10.27 7.84
C ASP A 27 15.63 -10.80 6.48
N ALA A 28 16.32 -11.80 5.96
CA ALA A 28 16.02 -12.41 4.67
C ALA A 28 14.89 -13.45 4.74
N VAL A 29 14.44 -13.83 5.94
CA VAL A 29 13.44 -14.89 6.11
C VAL A 29 12.10 -14.59 5.40
N PRO A 30 11.53 -13.38 5.45
CA PRO A 30 10.30 -13.07 4.72
C PRO A 30 10.43 -13.19 3.20
N LEU A 31 11.60 -12.85 2.64
CA LEU A 31 11.87 -13.06 1.20
C LEU A 31 12.05 -14.55 0.88
N ALA A 32 12.67 -15.32 1.77
CA ALA A 32 12.78 -16.76 1.63
C ALA A 32 11.40 -17.45 1.67
N LEU A 33 10.45 -16.93 2.47
CA LEU A 33 9.06 -17.41 2.45
C LEU A 33 8.39 -17.19 1.11
N LEU A 34 8.57 -16.01 0.49
CA LEU A 34 8.04 -15.75 -0.85
C LEU A 34 8.65 -16.71 -1.89
N GLY A 35 9.98 -16.86 -1.88
CA GLY A 35 10.65 -17.84 -2.74
C GLY A 35 10.21 -19.27 -2.49
N GLY A 36 10.04 -19.66 -1.25
CA GLY A 36 9.53 -20.97 -0.83
C GLY A 36 8.10 -21.23 -1.31
N LEU A 37 7.21 -20.23 -1.19
CA LEU A 37 5.83 -20.30 -1.70
C LEU A 37 5.82 -20.51 -3.22
N MET A 38 6.66 -19.77 -3.95
CA MET A 38 6.79 -19.90 -5.41
C MET A 38 7.36 -21.29 -5.78
N ALA A 39 8.36 -21.79 -5.05
CA ALA A 39 8.97 -23.09 -5.28
C ALA A 39 8.00 -24.25 -5.03
N ILE A 40 7.19 -24.18 -3.95
CA ILE A 40 6.15 -25.16 -3.64
C ILE A 40 5.01 -25.09 -4.67
N GLY A 41 4.72 -23.92 -5.20
CA GLY A 41 3.72 -23.71 -6.24
C GLY A 41 4.00 -24.50 -7.53
N LEU A 42 5.27 -24.70 -7.89
CA LEU A 42 5.65 -25.40 -9.13
C LEU A 42 5.15 -26.85 -9.15
N PRO A 43 5.48 -27.74 -8.18
CA PRO A 43 4.97 -29.09 -8.16
C PRO A 43 3.46 -29.15 -7.89
N ALA A 44 2.90 -28.20 -7.14
CA ALA A 44 1.47 -28.17 -6.82
C ALA A 44 0.61 -27.88 -8.07
N VAL A 45 1.04 -26.98 -8.95
CA VAL A 45 0.36 -26.62 -10.21
C VAL A 45 0.60 -27.70 -11.28
N GLY A 46 1.71 -28.41 -11.25
CA GLY A 46 2.03 -29.52 -12.16
C GLY A 46 2.43 -29.13 -13.58
N SER A 47 2.26 -27.87 -13.98
CA SER A 47 2.65 -27.35 -15.31
C SER A 47 3.50 -26.10 -15.15
N PRO A 48 4.75 -26.09 -15.66
CA PRO A 48 5.64 -24.92 -15.55
C PRO A 48 5.07 -23.65 -16.22
N SER A 49 4.36 -23.79 -17.34
CA SER A 49 3.75 -22.68 -18.07
C SER A 49 2.61 -22.05 -17.25
N THR A 50 1.72 -22.89 -16.70
CA THR A 50 0.63 -22.43 -15.83
C THR A 50 1.17 -21.82 -14.53
N TRP A 51 2.19 -22.44 -13.93
CA TRP A 51 2.86 -21.92 -12.75
C TRP A 51 3.45 -20.53 -13.00
N LEU A 52 4.14 -20.34 -14.14
CA LEU A 52 4.71 -19.02 -14.50
C LEU A 52 3.61 -17.97 -14.68
N ALA A 53 2.52 -18.31 -15.39
CA ALA A 53 1.39 -17.41 -15.61
C ALA A 53 0.71 -17.02 -14.28
N LEU A 54 0.49 -17.98 -13.37
CA LEU A 54 -0.10 -17.75 -12.05
C LEU A 54 0.84 -16.93 -11.15
N THR A 55 2.15 -17.19 -11.22
CA THR A 55 3.14 -16.43 -10.45
C THR A 55 3.15 -14.97 -10.87
N VAL A 56 3.22 -14.69 -12.18
CA VAL A 56 3.18 -13.31 -12.69
C VAL A 56 1.85 -12.64 -12.35
N ALA A 57 0.74 -13.36 -12.45
CA ALA A 57 -0.58 -12.85 -12.04
C ALA A 57 -0.60 -12.50 -10.54
N GLY A 58 -0.04 -13.36 -9.70
CA GLY A 58 0.08 -13.14 -8.26
C GLY A 58 0.97 -11.94 -7.92
N LEU A 59 2.11 -11.81 -8.61
CA LEU A 59 3.00 -10.65 -8.46
C LEU A 59 2.31 -9.35 -8.90
N ALA A 60 1.58 -9.37 -10.02
CA ALA A 60 0.83 -8.22 -10.50
C ALA A 60 -0.24 -7.78 -9.49
N MET A 61 -1.07 -8.72 -9.02
CA MET A 61 -2.06 -8.47 -7.97
C MET A 61 -1.39 -7.94 -6.70
N GLY A 62 -0.33 -8.59 -6.23
CA GLY A 62 0.41 -8.18 -5.05
C GLY A 62 0.98 -6.77 -5.17
N LEU A 63 1.53 -6.40 -6.33
CA LEU A 63 2.08 -5.07 -6.56
C LEU A 63 1.00 -3.98 -6.66
N ILE A 64 -0.16 -4.27 -7.25
CA ILE A 64 -1.31 -3.34 -7.23
C ILE A 64 -1.75 -3.12 -5.78
N VAL A 65 -1.94 -4.19 -5.01
CA VAL A 65 -2.30 -4.09 -3.59
C VAL A 65 -1.24 -3.36 -2.79
N PHE A 66 0.05 -3.58 -3.08
CA PHE A 66 1.15 -2.84 -2.48
C PHE A 66 1.04 -1.32 -2.74
N ILE A 67 0.78 -0.90 -3.98
CA ILE A 67 0.61 0.53 -4.30
C ILE A 67 -0.44 1.16 -3.39
N ILE A 68 -1.60 0.52 -3.28
CA ILE A 68 -2.70 1.01 -2.46
C ILE A 68 -2.34 0.98 -0.97
N ALA A 69 -1.86 -0.16 -0.49
CA ALA A 69 -1.52 -0.39 0.91
C ALA A 69 -0.35 0.50 1.38
N SER A 70 0.57 0.84 0.47
CA SER A 70 1.70 1.71 0.78
C SER A 70 1.25 3.12 1.20
N GLY A 71 0.19 3.64 0.56
CA GLY A 71 -0.42 4.91 0.95
C GLY A 71 -0.95 4.89 2.38
N LEU A 72 -1.70 3.85 2.75
CA LEU A 72 -2.21 3.68 4.10
C LEU A 72 -1.09 3.38 5.12
N THR A 73 -0.06 2.63 4.71
CA THR A 73 1.13 2.35 5.53
C THR A 73 1.87 3.63 5.90
N LEU A 74 2.01 4.58 4.97
CA LEU A 74 2.62 5.88 5.25
C LEU A 74 1.78 6.72 6.22
N VAL A 75 0.45 6.75 6.01
CA VAL A 75 -0.48 7.47 6.90
C VAL A 75 -0.43 6.88 8.30
N PHE A 76 -0.58 5.56 8.43
CA PHE A 76 -0.54 4.91 9.74
C PHE A 76 0.84 5.06 10.41
N GLY A 77 1.93 4.84 9.66
CA GLY A 77 3.28 4.91 10.21
C GLY A 77 3.63 6.27 10.80
N LEU A 78 3.19 7.38 10.16
CA LEU A 78 3.53 8.73 10.61
C LEU A 78 2.50 9.34 11.56
N MET A 79 1.22 9.07 11.32
CA MET A 79 0.12 9.78 12.00
C MET A 79 -0.57 8.94 13.06
N ASP A 80 -0.27 7.64 13.11
CA ASP A 80 -0.97 6.66 13.96
C ASP A 80 -2.51 6.70 13.73
N VAL A 81 -2.91 6.92 12.49
CA VAL A 81 -4.32 7.05 12.07
C VAL A 81 -4.76 5.82 11.31
N LEU A 82 -5.70 5.09 11.87
CA LEU A 82 -6.41 4.01 11.18
C LEU A 82 -7.50 4.64 10.29
N ASN A 83 -7.18 4.83 9.01
CA ASN A 83 -8.11 5.42 8.05
C ASN A 83 -8.90 4.34 7.29
N PHE A 84 -10.09 4.01 7.79
CA PHE A 84 -11.01 3.12 7.08
C PHE A 84 -11.62 3.76 5.83
N GLY A 85 -11.62 5.11 5.75
CA GLY A 85 -12.04 5.85 4.56
C GLY A 85 -11.11 5.71 3.36
N HIS A 86 -9.97 4.99 3.48
CA HIS A 86 -9.02 4.81 2.39
C HIS A 86 -9.64 4.18 1.14
N GLY A 87 -10.67 3.33 1.32
CA GLY A 87 -11.43 2.72 0.25
C GLY A 87 -12.10 3.71 -0.71
N VAL A 88 -12.48 4.91 -0.24
CA VAL A 88 -13.07 5.95 -1.11
C VAL A 88 -12.08 6.38 -2.20
N PHE A 89 -10.81 6.54 -1.86
CA PHE A 89 -9.78 6.98 -2.83
C PHE A 89 -9.50 5.90 -3.88
N ILE A 90 -9.60 4.62 -3.48
CA ILE A 90 -9.49 3.47 -4.39
C ILE A 90 -10.65 3.48 -5.38
N ALA A 91 -11.88 3.53 -4.87
CA ALA A 91 -13.07 3.57 -5.69
C ALA A 91 -13.06 4.78 -6.63
N LEU A 92 -12.74 5.97 -6.10
CA LEU A 92 -12.63 7.19 -6.90
C LEU A 92 -11.61 7.02 -8.04
N GLY A 93 -10.44 6.44 -7.76
CA GLY A 93 -9.43 6.15 -8.78
C GLY A 93 -9.95 5.24 -9.89
N ALA A 94 -10.65 4.16 -9.54
CA ALA A 94 -11.23 3.24 -10.49
C ALA A 94 -12.32 3.90 -11.37
N TYR A 95 -13.19 4.73 -10.77
CA TYR A 95 -14.24 5.45 -11.50
C TYR A 95 -13.69 6.59 -12.37
N ILE A 96 -12.63 7.27 -11.93
CA ILE A 96 -11.93 8.26 -12.78
C ILE A 96 -11.32 7.56 -13.99
N ALA A 97 -10.78 6.35 -13.82
CA ALA A 97 -10.26 5.57 -14.94
C ALA A 97 -11.35 5.29 -15.98
N THR A 98 -12.57 4.91 -15.57
CA THR A 98 -13.68 4.69 -16.52
C THR A 98 -13.98 5.95 -17.32
N THR A 99 -14.03 7.11 -16.66
CA THR A 99 -14.34 8.40 -17.28
C THR A 99 -13.24 8.84 -18.24
N VAL A 100 -11.97 8.80 -17.82
CA VAL A 100 -10.85 9.25 -18.65
C VAL A 100 -10.61 8.34 -19.84
N LEU A 101 -10.63 7.01 -19.64
CA LEU A 101 -10.42 6.07 -20.73
C LEU A 101 -11.56 6.10 -21.75
N ALA A 102 -12.81 6.31 -21.31
CA ALA A 102 -13.95 6.53 -22.20
C ALA A 102 -13.79 7.85 -23.00
N ALA A 103 -13.40 8.94 -22.36
CA ALA A 103 -13.15 10.21 -23.03
C ALA A 103 -11.99 10.14 -24.04
N MET A 104 -11.01 9.27 -23.78
CA MET A 104 -9.86 9.02 -24.66
C MET A 104 -10.10 7.81 -25.61
N GLY A 105 -11.32 7.57 -26.06
CA GLY A 105 -11.72 6.43 -26.87
C GLY A 105 -10.84 6.20 -28.11
N GLY A 106 -10.43 7.27 -28.81
CA GLY A 106 -9.52 7.18 -29.95
C GLY A 106 -8.10 6.67 -29.57
N PHE A 107 -7.64 6.97 -28.35
CA PHE A 107 -6.35 6.48 -27.84
C PHE A 107 -6.47 5.02 -27.37
N THR A 108 -7.58 4.66 -26.72
CA THR A 108 -7.78 3.31 -26.19
C THR A 108 -8.09 2.28 -27.27
N ALA A 109 -8.72 2.69 -28.38
CA ALA A 109 -9.00 1.84 -29.54
C ALA A 109 -7.84 1.78 -30.56
N SER A 110 -6.74 2.52 -30.35
CA SER A 110 -5.58 2.51 -31.24
C SER A 110 -4.78 1.20 -31.10
N PRO A 111 -4.27 0.63 -32.20
CA PRO A 111 -3.37 -0.51 -32.14
C PRO A 111 -1.96 -0.11 -31.64
N LEU A 112 -1.65 1.19 -31.53
CA LEU A 112 -0.35 1.70 -31.12
C LEU A 112 -0.21 1.66 -29.60
N LEU A 113 0.75 0.90 -29.09
CA LEU A 113 1.03 0.77 -27.64
C LEU A 113 1.26 2.13 -26.97
N GLY A 114 1.97 3.05 -27.62
CA GLY A 114 2.25 4.39 -27.08
C GLY A 114 0.99 5.19 -26.79
N MET A 115 -0.03 5.13 -27.66
CA MET A 115 -1.31 5.81 -27.44
C MET A 115 -2.09 5.22 -26.27
N ASN A 116 -2.11 3.88 -26.19
CA ASN A 116 -2.75 3.18 -25.07
C ASN A 116 -2.07 3.48 -23.73
N LEU A 117 -0.75 3.47 -23.70
CA LEU A 117 0.00 3.86 -22.49
C LEU A 117 -0.27 5.31 -22.10
N ALA A 118 -0.33 6.24 -23.08
CA ALA A 118 -0.66 7.63 -22.81
C ALA A 118 -2.05 7.77 -22.18
N ALA A 119 -3.06 7.03 -22.66
CA ALA A 119 -4.39 7.03 -22.07
C ALA A 119 -4.39 6.48 -20.62
N VAL A 120 -3.69 5.37 -20.38
CA VAL A 120 -3.58 4.78 -19.04
C VAL A 120 -2.84 5.70 -18.08
N PHE A 121 -1.72 6.31 -18.49
CA PHE A 121 -0.99 7.28 -17.68
C PHE A 121 -1.79 8.55 -17.41
N ALA A 122 -2.57 9.05 -18.39
CA ALA A 122 -3.48 10.17 -18.18
C ALA A 122 -4.57 9.84 -17.14
N ALA A 123 -5.14 8.62 -17.20
CA ALA A 123 -6.10 8.15 -16.21
C ALA A 123 -5.47 8.05 -14.82
N MET A 124 -4.25 7.51 -14.71
CA MET A 124 -3.50 7.45 -13.45
C MET A 124 -3.22 8.83 -12.87
N LEU A 125 -2.76 9.77 -13.69
CA LEU A 125 -2.46 11.12 -13.25
C LEU A 125 -3.73 11.83 -12.77
N ALA A 126 -4.82 11.75 -13.53
CA ALA A 126 -6.11 12.32 -13.16
C ALA A 126 -6.63 11.72 -11.84
N ALA A 127 -6.53 10.39 -11.68
CA ALA A 127 -6.91 9.70 -10.46
C ALA A 127 -6.05 10.13 -9.26
N MET A 128 -4.74 10.24 -9.43
CA MET A 128 -3.84 10.70 -8.37
C MET A 128 -4.15 12.15 -7.94
N LEU A 129 -4.38 13.04 -8.88
CA LEU A 129 -4.67 14.44 -8.60
C LEU A 129 -6.02 14.59 -7.88
N LEU A 130 -7.07 13.93 -8.38
CA LEU A 130 -8.40 14.02 -7.78
C LEU A 130 -8.48 13.29 -6.44
N ALA A 131 -7.92 12.07 -6.33
CA ALA A 131 -7.87 11.36 -5.05
C ALA A 131 -7.01 12.11 -4.03
N GLY A 132 -5.91 12.73 -4.45
CA GLY A 132 -5.10 13.59 -3.59
C GLY A 132 -5.85 14.83 -3.11
N ALA A 133 -6.59 15.51 -4.00
CA ALA A 133 -7.39 16.68 -3.66
C ALA A 133 -8.54 16.32 -2.68
N VAL A 134 -9.26 15.22 -2.96
CA VAL A 134 -10.30 14.71 -2.05
C VAL A 134 -9.67 14.25 -0.74
N GLY A 135 -8.49 13.63 -0.77
CA GLY A 135 -7.71 13.24 0.41
C GLY A 135 -7.34 14.45 1.28
N TRP A 136 -6.92 15.55 0.67
CA TRP A 136 -6.68 16.80 1.40
C TRP A 136 -7.94 17.31 2.11
N ALA A 137 -9.09 17.31 1.42
CA ALA A 137 -10.36 17.71 2.01
C ALA A 137 -10.80 16.76 3.13
N PHE A 138 -10.67 15.44 2.90
CA PHE A 138 -11.00 14.38 3.85
C PHE A 138 -10.15 14.47 5.12
N GLU A 139 -8.85 14.71 4.98
CA GLU A 139 -7.96 14.95 6.13
C GLU A 139 -8.45 16.14 6.94
N ARG A 140 -8.73 17.26 6.28
CA ARG A 140 -9.05 18.51 6.94
C ARG A 140 -10.41 18.49 7.66
N VAL A 141 -11.40 17.84 7.06
CA VAL A 141 -12.79 17.83 7.54
C VAL A 141 -13.07 16.66 8.46
N ILE A 142 -12.55 15.47 8.13
CA ILE A 142 -12.93 14.21 8.78
C ILE A 142 -11.86 13.76 9.76
N VAL A 143 -10.59 13.66 9.32
CA VAL A 143 -9.54 13.03 10.13
C VAL A 143 -8.98 13.97 11.19
N ARG A 144 -8.72 15.22 10.80
CA ARG A 144 -8.07 16.21 11.66
C ARG A 144 -8.80 16.48 12.97
N PRO A 145 -10.16 16.60 13.05
CA PRO A 145 -10.86 16.87 14.31
C PRO A 145 -10.74 15.76 15.35
N VAL A 146 -10.32 14.56 14.93
CA VAL A 146 -10.27 13.36 15.76
C VAL A 146 -8.85 12.79 15.92
N TYR A 147 -7.81 13.59 15.67
CA TYR A 147 -6.43 13.17 15.91
C TYR A 147 -6.23 12.75 17.37
N GLY A 148 -5.56 11.58 17.55
CA GLY A 148 -5.30 11.00 18.88
C GLY A 148 -6.48 10.28 19.52
N LEU A 149 -7.65 10.21 18.85
CA LEU A 149 -8.85 9.55 19.36
C LEU A 149 -9.19 8.32 18.51
N HIS A 150 -8.44 7.22 18.67
CA HIS A 150 -8.47 6.04 17.79
C HIS A 150 -9.88 5.51 17.48
N LEU A 151 -10.74 5.33 18.51
CA LEU A 151 -12.11 4.84 18.30
C LEU A 151 -12.94 5.83 17.47
N LYS A 152 -12.82 7.14 17.75
CA LYS A 152 -13.52 8.16 16.96
C LYS A 152 -13.00 8.24 15.54
N GLN A 153 -11.68 8.03 15.31
CA GLN A 153 -11.10 7.98 13.97
C GLN A 153 -11.69 6.84 13.16
N ILE A 154 -11.79 5.64 13.74
CA ILE A 154 -12.38 4.48 13.06
C ILE A 154 -13.82 4.80 12.66
N LEU A 155 -14.64 5.24 13.59
CA LEU A 155 -16.07 5.52 13.34
C LEU A 155 -16.28 6.60 12.28
N ILE A 156 -15.57 7.72 12.39
CA ILE A 156 -15.78 8.85 11.47
C ILE A 156 -15.23 8.56 10.07
N THR A 157 -14.10 7.82 9.97
CA THR A 157 -13.54 7.43 8.67
C THR A 157 -14.36 6.35 7.98
N MET A 158 -14.99 5.43 8.74
CA MET A 158 -15.99 4.51 8.21
C MET A 158 -17.24 5.26 7.71
N GLY A 159 -17.75 6.22 8.48
CA GLY A 159 -18.83 7.10 8.02
C GLY A 159 -18.46 7.85 6.75
N GLY A 160 -17.23 8.40 6.68
CA GLY A 160 -16.71 9.05 5.48
C GLY A 160 -16.62 8.11 4.29
N MET A 161 -16.30 6.82 4.50
CA MET A 161 -16.30 5.82 3.43
C MET A 161 -17.71 5.59 2.89
N ILE A 162 -18.71 5.42 3.76
CA ILE A 162 -20.10 5.21 3.36
C ILE A 162 -20.61 6.41 2.56
N VAL A 163 -20.39 7.64 3.05
CA VAL A 163 -20.79 8.87 2.35
C VAL A 163 -20.08 8.96 0.99
N GLY A 164 -18.78 8.67 0.93
CA GLY A 164 -18.00 8.69 -0.31
C GLY A 164 -18.53 7.65 -1.33
N GLU A 165 -18.90 6.45 -0.89
CA GLU A 165 -19.50 5.43 -1.73
C GLU A 165 -20.85 5.88 -2.30
N GLU A 166 -21.71 6.52 -1.46
CA GLU A 166 -22.99 7.07 -1.93
C GLU A 166 -22.79 8.22 -2.94
N ILE A 167 -21.80 9.09 -2.73
CA ILE A 167 -21.46 10.14 -3.69
C ILE A 167 -21.04 9.53 -5.05
N ILE A 168 -20.23 8.47 -5.03
CA ILE A 168 -19.83 7.75 -6.24
C ILE A 168 -21.07 7.19 -6.96
N LYS A 169 -22.02 6.58 -6.23
CA LYS A 169 -23.27 6.07 -6.81
C LYS A 169 -24.14 7.18 -7.44
N VAL A 170 -24.15 8.37 -6.83
CA VAL A 170 -24.87 9.53 -7.35
C VAL A 170 -24.26 10.01 -8.67
N ILE A 171 -22.91 10.01 -8.79
CA ILE A 171 -22.21 10.55 -9.97
C ILE A 171 -22.19 9.54 -11.12
N TRP A 172 -21.86 8.26 -10.86
CA TRP A 172 -21.65 7.23 -11.89
C TRP A 172 -22.74 6.16 -11.94
N GLY A 173 -23.67 6.18 -10.99
CA GLY A 173 -24.73 5.18 -10.85
C GLY A 173 -24.33 3.99 -9.97
N PRO A 174 -25.34 3.19 -9.53
CA PRO A 174 -25.12 2.06 -8.63
C PRO A 174 -24.69 0.76 -9.35
N LEU A 175 -24.73 0.73 -10.69
CA LEU A 175 -24.46 -0.47 -11.46
C LEU A 175 -22.95 -0.67 -11.70
N GLN A 176 -22.58 -1.91 -11.97
CA GLN A 176 -21.23 -2.27 -12.40
C GLN A 176 -20.94 -1.66 -13.79
N ILE A 177 -19.77 -1.05 -13.93
CA ILE A 177 -19.26 -0.50 -15.18
C ILE A 177 -18.12 -1.39 -15.68
N ALA A 178 -18.19 -1.83 -16.93
CA ALA A 178 -17.10 -2.56 -17.56
C ALA A 178 -15.92 -1.60 -17.84
N LEU A 179 -14.71 -2.05 -17.54
CA LEU A 179 -13.47 -1.31 -17.79
C LEU A 179 -12.47 -2.21 -18.54
N PRO A 180 -12.72 -2.48 -19.83
CA PRO A 180 -11.83 -3.32 -20.61
C PRO A 180 -10.48 -2.62 -20.81
N PRO A 181 -9.35 -3.38 -20.82
CA PRO A 181 -8.05 -2.83 -21.13
C PRO A 181 -8.03 -2.19 -22.53
N PRO A 182 -7.22 -1.12 -22.76
CA PRO A 182 -6.97 -0.57 -24.08
C PRO A 182 -6.45 -1.61 -25.06
N GLU A 183 -6.71 -1.44 -26.35
CA GLU A 183 -6.58 -2.46 -27.43
C GLU A 183 -5.19 -3.12 -27.47
N ALA A 184 -4.11 -2.33 -27.49
CA ALA A 184 -2.73 -2.87 -27.53
C ALA A 184 -2.30 -3.57 -26.25
N LEU A 185 -3.00 -3.31 -25.11
CA LEU A 185 -2.76 -3.95 -23.81
C LEU A 185 -3.64 -5.20 -23.62
N ARG A 186 -4.55 -5.48 -24.55
CA ARG A 186 -5.31 -6.74 -24.59
C ARG A 186 -4.42 -7.88 -25.06
N GLY A 187 -4.83 -9.09 -24.69
CA GLY A 187 -4.13 -10.32 -25.04
C GLY A 187 -2.89 -10.57 -24.18
N SER A 188 -2.11 -11.55 -24.60
CA SER A 188 -1.00 -12.09 -23.83
C SER A 188 0.32 -12.03 -24.61
N VAL A 189 1.41 -11.96 -23.89
CA VAL A 189 2.76 -12.24 -24.37
C VAL A 189 3.05 -13.70 -24.05
N PHE A 190 3.55 -14.45 -25.02
CA PHE A 190 3.92 -15.83 -24.82
C PHE A 190 5.40 -15.94 -24.44
N ILE A 191 5.67 -16.62 -23.35
CA ILE A 191 7.03 -16.99 -22.91
C ILE A 191 7.07 -18.52 -22.89
N GLY A 192 7.57 -19.13 -23.97
CA GLY A 192 7.34 -20.55 -24.25
C GLY A 192 5.83 -20.81 -24.38
N ASP A 193 5.31 -21.75 -23.59
CA ASP A 193 3.87 -22.10 -23.56
C ASP A 193 3.08 -21.27 -22.55
N ALA A 194 3.72 -20.38 -21.80
CA ALA A 194 3.04 -19.54 -20.81
C ALA A 194 2.46 -18.28 -21.45
N ALA A 195 1.15 -18.09 -21.36
CA ALA A 195 0.44 -16.90 -21.81
C ALA A 195 0.31 -15.91 -20.64
N ILE A 196 1.01 -14.78 -20.71
CA ILE A 196 1.02 -13.74 -19.67
C ILE A 196 0.31 -12.51 -20.23
N GLU A 197 -0.75 -12.06 -19.57
CA GLU A 197 -1.48 -10.84 -19.96
C GLU A 197 -0.58 -9.60 -19.93
N LYS A 198 -0.59 -8.81 -20.99
CA LYS A 198 0.22 -7.59 -21.13
C LYS A 198 -0.06 -6.58 -20.00
N LEU A 199 -1.32 -6.46 -19.60
CA LEU A 199 -1.72 -5.56 -18.50
C LEU A 199 -1.07 -5.96 -17.17
N ARG A 200 -0.90 -7.27 -16.90
CA ARG A 200 -0.23 -7.74 -15.68
C ARG A 200 1.25 -7.36 -15.67
N LEU A 201 1.91 -7.43 -16.83
CA LEU A 201 3.31 -6.98 -16.94
C LEU A 201 3.43 -5.47 -16.72
N LEU A 202 2.49 -4.68 -17.24
CA LEU A 202 2.44 -3.24 -16.98
C LEU A 202 2.23 -2.95 -15.48
N ALA A 203 1.32 -3.65 -14.83
CA ALA A 203 1.07 -3.50 -13.38
C ALA A 203 2.32 -3.86 -12.55
N VAL A 204 3.04 -4.93 -12.93
CA VAL A 204 4.31 -5.30 -12.29
C VAL A 204 5.34 -4.18 -12.46
N ALA A 205 5.51 -3.65 -13.67
CA ALA A 205 6.48 -2.58 -13.93
C ALA A 205 6.16 -1.32 -13.11
N ILE A 206 4.89 -0.88 -13.10
CA ILE A 206 4.45 0.28 -12.32
C ILE A 206 4.63 0.05 -10.82
N GLY A 207 4.25 -1.12 -10.31
CA GLY A 207 4.40 -1.44 -8.89
C GLY A 207 5.85 -1.43 -8.42
N LEU A 208 6.77 -1.97 -9.23
CA LEU A 208 8.20 -1.94 -8.94
C LEU A 208 8.76 -0.50 -8.99
N VAL A 209 8.32 0.32 -9.95
CA VAL A 209 8.70 1.74 -10.02
C VAL A 209 8.21 2.48 -8.78
N VAL A 210 6.95 2.29 -8.37
CA VAL A 210 6.41 2.92 -7.16
C VAL A 210 7.19 2.48 -5.92
N PHE A 211 7.50 1.18 -5.79
CA PHE A 211 8.33 0.68 -4.69
C PHE A 211 9.72 1.30 -4.68
N ALA A 212 10.39 1.37 -5.83
CA ALA A 212 11.73 1.95 -5.95
C ALA A 212 11.72 3.44 -5.60
N VAL A 213 10.77 4.21 -6.17
CA VAL A 213 10.64 5.66 -5.89
C VAL A 213 10.32 5.89 -4.42
N MET A 214 9.38 5.16 -3.84
CA MET A 214 9.01 5.32 -2.45
C MET A 214 10.16 4.96 -1.52
N SER A 215 10.86 3.86 -1.79
CA SER A 215 12.04 3.45 -1.02
C SER A 215 13.16 4.50 -1.12
N TRP A 216 13.39 5.05 -2.31
CA TRP A 216 14.36 6.12 -2.51
C TRP A 216 13.98 7.41 -1.77
N VAL A 217 12.71 7.85 -1.88
CA VAL A 217 12.21 9.03 -1.17
C VAL A 217 12.37 8.88 0.34
N LEU A 218 11.94 7.74 0.89
CA LEU A 218 12.05 7.49 2.33
C LEU A 218 13.49 7.34 2.81
N ALA A 219 14.40 6.75 2.00
CA ALA A 219 15.78 6.50 2.41
C ALA A 219 16.71 7.71 2.22
N ARG A 220 16.49 8.52 1.16
CA ARG A 220 17.47 9.49 0.65
C ARG A 220 17.02 10.95 0.74
N THR A 221 15.74 11.26 1.05
CA THR A 221 15.26 12.64 1.06
C THR A 221 15.05 13.19 2.47
N LYS A 222 15.02 14.53 2.58
CA LYS A 222 14.69 15.24 3.83
C LYS A 222 13.28 14.89 4.32
N VAL A 223 12.34 14.66 3.38
CA VAL A 223 10.96 14.25 3.71
C VAL A 223 10.97 12.89 4.41
N GLY A 224 11.70 11.90 3.85
CA GLY A 224 11.84 10.59 4.48
C GLY A 224 12.53 10.64 5.85
N LEU A 225 13.50 11.54 6.04
CA LEU A 225 14.11 11.77 7.34
C LEU A 225 13.07 12.29 8.35
N LEU A 226 12.31 13.32 7.97
CA LEU A 226 11.25 13.92 8.80
C LEU A 226 10.12 12.94 9.12
N VAL A 227 9.73 12.12 8.16
CA VAL A 227 8.75 11.04 8.37
C VAL A 227 9.25 10.08 9.44
N ARG A 228 10.47 9.57 9.32
CA ARG A 228 11.05 8.65 10.30
C ARG A 228 11.25 9.28 11.68
N ALA A 229 11.72 10.53 11.72
CA ALA A 229 11.87 11.26 12.98
C ALA A 229 10.52 11.52 13.65
N GLY A 230 9.50 11.91 12.88
CA GLY A 230 8.15 12.17 13.39
C GLY A 230 7.42 10.91 13.89
N VAL A 231 7.77 9.73 13.35
CA VAL A 231 7.30 8.42 13.86
C VAL A 231 7.94 8.10 15.21
N GLN A 232 9.23 8.45 15.42
CA GLN A 232 9.96 8.17 16.65
C GLN A 232 9.61 9.15 17.78
N ASP A 233 9.64 10.43 17.48
CA ASP A 233 9.36 11.48 18.45
C ASP A 233 8.81 12.73 17.75
N ARG A 234 7.50 12.88 17.80
CA ARG A 234 6.78 14.02 17.23
C ARG A 234 7.12 15.32 17.93
N GLU A 235 7.19 15.30 19.27
CA GLU A 235 7.42 16.51 20.07
C GLU A 235 8.82 17.07 19.81
N MET A 236 9.83 16.21 19.70
CA MET A 236 11.18 16.61 19.35
C MET A 236 11.24 17.27 17.96
N VAL A 237 10.54 16.72 16.96
CA VAL A 237 10.51 17.30 15.59
C VAL A 237 9.83 18.67 15.60
N GLU A 238 8.77 18.86 16.39
CA GLU A 238 8.12 20.16 16.58
C GLU A 238 9.02 21.15 17.32
N ALA A 239 9.76 20.70 18.34
CA ALA A 239 10.74 21.52 19.07
C ALA A 239 11.89 21.99 18.19
N LEU A 240 12.30 21.21 17.18
CA LEU A 240 13.27 21.60 16.15
C LEU A 240 12.71 22.60 15.12
N GLY A 241 11.47 23.08 15.28
CA GLY A 241 10.83 24.09 14.44
C GLY A 241 10.17 23.56 13.18
N TYR A 242 10.11 22.25 12.99
CA TYR A 242 9.40 21.66 11.85
C TYR A 242 7.89 21.64 12.05
N ARG A 243 7.14 22.00 11.02
CA ARG A 243 5.68 22.00 11.05
C ARG A 243 5.14 20.58 10.75
N VAL A 244 5.17 19.69 11.74
CA VAL A 244 4.75 18.29 11.62
C VAL A 244 3.34 18.16 11.01
N ARG A 245 2.45 19.10 11.32
CA ARG A 245 1.11 19.15 10.74
C ARG A 245 1.09 19.27 9.21
N ARG A 246 2.00 20.05 8.59
CA ARG A 246 2.09 20.13 7.12
C ARG A 246 2.58 18.81 6.53
N LEU A 247 3.47 18.14 7.26
CA LEU A 247 3.97 16.82 6.89
C LEU A 247 2.82 15.79 6.89
N PHE A 248 1.95 15.81 7.91
CA PHE A 248 0.77 14.94 8.01
C PHE A 248 -0.17 15.11 6.82
N VAL A 249 -0.56 16.35 6.52
CA VAL A 249 -1.40 16.65 5.35
C VAL A 249 -0.73 16.15 4.07
N GLY A 250 0.57 16.41 3.89
CA GLY A 250 1.32 15.95 2.70
C GLY A 250 1.32 14.43 2.56
N VAL A 251 1.57 13.72 3.66
CA VAL A 251 1.57 12.24 3.67
C VAL A 251 0.17 11.69 3.39
N PHE A 252 -0.88 12.31 3.94
CA PHE A 252 -2.26 11.89 3.68
C PHE A 252 -2.64 12.10 2.21
N VAL A 253 -2.29 13.25 1.61
CA VAL A 253 -2.50 13.55 0.19
C VAL A 253 -1.77 12.55 -0.71
N VAL A 254 -0.49 12.29 -0.43
CA VAL A 254 0.29 11.29 -1.19
C VAL A 254 -0.29 9.89 -1.03
N GLY A 255 -0.68 9.51 0.20
CA GLY A 255 -1.31 8.21 0.46
C GLY A 255 -2.64 8.04 -0.30
N SER A 256 -3.48 9.08 -0.32
CA SER A 256 -4.73 9.10 -1.09
C SER A 256 -4.48 9.06 -2.60
N ALA A 257 -3.45 9.75 -3.09
CA ALA A 257 -3.05 9.73 -4.50
C ALA A 257 -2.57 8.33 -4.93
N LEU A 258 -1.77 7.65 -4.10
CA LEU A 258 -1.35 6.26 -4.34
C LEU A 258 -2.54 5.29 -4.33
N ALA A 259 -3.53 5.50 -3.45
CA ALA A 259 -4.78 4.74 -3.47
C ALA A 259 -5.56 4.95 -4.77
N GLY A 260 -5.64 6.19 -5.26
CA GLY A 260 -6.24 6.51 -6.55
C GLY A 260 -5.54 5.82 -7.73
N LEU A 261 -4.20 5.89 -7.76
CA LEU A 261 -3.38 5.20 -8.77
C LEU A 261 -3.62 3.68 -8.74
N GLY A 262 -3.57 3.09 -7.55
CA GLY A 262 -3.84 1.66 -7.39
C GLY A 262 -5.28 1.29 -7.75
N GLY A 263 -6.25 2.18 -7.51
CA GLY A 263 -7.64 2.01 -7.93
C GLY A 263 -7.80 1.91 -9.45
N VAL A 264 -7.06 2.73 -10.23
CA VAL A 264 -7.02 2.61 -11.70
C VAL A 264 -6.53 1.22 -12.12
N LEU A 265 -5.39 0.80 -11.56
CA LEU A 265 -4.78 -0.50 -11.88
C LEU A 265 -5.68 -1.66 -11.45
N TRP A 266 -6.32 -1.57 -10.29
CA TRP A 266 -7.24 -2.59 -9.79
C TRP A 266 -8.49 -2.71 -10.66
N GLY A 267 -9.09 -1.58 -11.06
CA GLY A 267 -10.24 -1.56 -11.99
C GLY A 267 -9.90 -2.19 -13.35
N LEU A 268 -8.74 -1.85 -13.91
CA LEU A 268 -8.24 -2.47 -15.15
C LEU A 268 -7.94 -3.96 -14.98
N TYR A 269 -7.35 -4.36 -13.84
CA TYR A 269 -7.06 -5.76 -13.53
C TYR A 269 -8.33 -6.60 -13.40
N GLN A 270 -9.39 -6.06 -12.76
CA GLN A 270 -10.68 -6.71 -12.62
C GLN A 270 -11.56 -6.54 -13.87
N GLN A 271 -11.18 -5.68 -14.81
CA GLN A 271 -11.93 -5.31 -16.00
C GLN A 271 -13.36 -4.80 -15.72
N SER A 272 -13.60 -4.42 -14.49
CA SER A 272 -14.91 -3.92 -14.04
C SER A 272 -14.77 -3.10 -12.77
N VAL A 273 -15.69 -2.16 -12.59
CA VAL A 273 -15.74 -1.28 -11.41
C VAL A 273 -17.13 -1.32 -10.82
N THR A 274 -17.20 -1.50 -9.50
CA THR A 274 -18.44 -1.45 -8.71
C THR A 274 -18.29 -0.39 -7.61
N PRO A 275 -19.38 0.21 -7.10
CA PRO A 275 -19.28 1.18 -6.00
C PRO A 275 -18.59 0.61 -4.74
N GLN A 276 -18.75 -0.68 -4.48
CA GLN A 276 -18.19 -1.37 -3.31
C GLN A 276 -16.71 -1.78 -3.48
N ILE A 277 -16.10 -1.52 -4.64
CA ILE A 277 -14.70 -1.92 -4.93
C ILE A 277 -13.72 -1.42 -3.86
N GLY A 278 -13.94 -0.21 -3.36
CA GLY A 278 -13.12 0.39 -2.31
C GLY A 278 -13.20 -0.37 -1.00
N ALA A 279 -14.40 -0.73 -0.56
CA ALA A 279 -14.61 -1.50 0.67
C ALA A 279 -13.99 -2.90 0.59
N GLN A 280 -14.17 -3.59 -0.54
CA GLN A 280 -13.63 -4.93 -0.76
C GLN A 280 -12.10 -4.95 -0.74
N VAL A 281 -11.47 -4.02 -1.45
CA VAL A 281 -10.00 -3.92 -1.51
C VAL A 281 -9.42 -3.45 -0.19
N ASN A 282 -10.15 -2.61 0.56
CA ASN A 282 -9.72 -2.09 1.84
C ASN A 282 -9.45 -3.21 2.87
N ILE A 283 -10.29 -4.25 2.90
CA ILE A 283 -10.06 -5.44 3.76
C ILE A 283 -8.73 -6.11 3.41
N LEU A 284 -8.46 -6.30 2.12
CA LEU A 284 -7.22 -6.93 1.64
C LEU A 284 -5.98 -6.10 2.00
N ILE A 285 -6.10 -4.77 1.95
CA ILE A 285 -5.02 -3.85 2.33
C ILE A 285 -4.71 -3.97 3.82
N PHE A 286 -5.72 -4.02 4.69
CA PHE A 286 -5.50 -4.21 6.12
C PHE A 286 -4.79 -5.54 6.41
N ILE A 287 -5.18 -6.63 5.74
CA ILE A 287 -4.49 -7.92 5.86
C ILE A 287 -3.00 -7.75 5.49
N VAL A 288 -2.70 -7.10 4.37
CA VAL A 288 -1.33 -6.89 3.90
C VAL A 288 -0.50 -6.04 4.87
N ILE A 289 -1.07 -4.96 5.39
CA ILE A 289 -0.37 -4.06 6.32
C ILE A 289 -0.09 -4.78 7.66
N ILE A 290 -1.03 -5.58 8.14
CA ILE A 290 -0.87 -6.37 9.36
C ILE A 290 0.21 -7.44 9.16
N ILE A 291 0.18 -8.18 8.05
CA ILE A 291 1.22 -9.14 7.68
C ILE A 291 2.59 -8.48 7.59
N GLY A 292 2.67 -7.34 6.90
CA GLY A 292 3.91 -6.61 6.69
C GLY A 292 4.52 -6.06 7.97
N GLY A 293 3.66 -5.67 8.91
CA GLY A 293 3.97 -4.89 10.13
C GLY A 293 3.60 -3.43 9.92
N LEU A 294 2.79 -2.92 10.83
CA LEU A 294 2.21 -1.57 10.77
C LEU A 294 3.29 -0.49 10.58
N GLY A 295 3.15 0.34 9.56
CA GLY A 295 4.08 1.43 9.24
C GLY A 295 5.34 1.01 8.48
N SER A 296 5.54 -0.28 8.19
CA SER A 296 6.70 -0.79 7.46
C SER A 296 6.45 -0.87 5.96
N THR A 297 7.11 -0.04 5.19
CA THR A 297 7.01 -0.04 3.72
C THR A 297 7.54 -1.33 3.09
N LEU A 298 8.69 -1.82 3.58
CA LEU A 298 9.28 -3.06 3.10
C LEU A 298 8.41 -4.26 3.49
N GLY A 299 7.87 -4.25 4.72
CA GLY A 299 6.93 -5.26 5.18
C GLY A 299 5.65 -5.27 4.35
N CYS A 300 5.09 -4.10 4.06
CA CYS A 300 3.94 -3.94 3.18
C CYS A 300 4.20 -4.52 1.78
N PHE A 301 5.39 -4.26 1.20
CA PHE A 301 5.78 -4.79 -0.10
C PHE A 301 5.84 -6.33 -0.10
N VAL A 302 6.58 -6.92 0.82
CA VAL A 302 6.71 -8.38 0.91
C VAL A 302 5.39 -9.04 1.28
N GLY A 303 4.63 -8.46 2.21
CA GLY A 303 3.30 -8.93 2.59
C GLY A 303 2.31 -8.93 1.43
N ALA A 304 2.32 -7.87 0.62
CA ALA A 304 1.48 -7.77 -0.57
C ALA A 304 1.82 -8.83 -1.63
N LEU A 305 3.11 -9.08 -1.86
CA LEU A 305 3.55 -10.13 -2.79
C LEU A 305 3.16 -11.52 -2.30
N LEU A 306 3.33 -11.82 -1.01
CA LEU A 306 2.91 -13.09 -0.41
C LEU A 306 1.41 -13.30 -0.56
N VAL A 307 0.60 -12.30 -0.25
CA VAL A 307 -0.86 -12.35 -0.38
C VAL A 307 -1.27 -12.53 -1.84
N GLY A 308 -0.67 -11.77 -2.76
CA GLY A 308 -1.02 -11.84 -4.19
C GLY A 308 -0.67 -13.19 -4.80
N VAL A 309 0.52 -13.73 -4.52
CA VAL A 309 0.94 -15.05 -5.04
C VAL A 309 0.09 -16.17 -4.42
N LEU A 310 -0.11 -16.15 -3.11
CA LEU A 310 -0.93 -17.16 -2.44
C LEU A 310 -2.39 -17.13 -2.93
N ALA A 311 -3.00 -15.95 -3.06
CA ALA A 311 -4.37 -15.82 -3.53
C ALA A 311 -4.55 -16.39 -4.95
N ASN A 312 -3.60 -16.16 -5.86
CA ASN A 312 -3.65 -16.70 -7.21
C ASN A 312 -3.45 -18.22 -7.24
N TYR A 313 -2.51 -18.77 -6.47
CA TYR A 313 -2.34 -20.22 -6.37
C TYR A 313 -3.53 -20.89 -5.71
N ALA A 314 -4.04 -20.34 -4.61
CA ALA A 314 -5.22 -20.88 -3.93
C ALA A 314 -6.47 -20.78 -4.82
N GLY A 315 -6.63 -19.69 -5.57
CA GLY A 315 -7.71 -19.54 -6.55
C GLY A 315 -7.71 -20.59 -7.65
N PHE A 316 -6.52 -21.00 -8.08
CA PHE A 316 -6.37 -22.06 -9.08
C PHE A 316 -6.54 -23.47 -8.50
N LEU A 317 -5.84 -23.77 -7.38
CA LEU A 317 -5.79 -25.11 -6.79
C LEU A 317 -7.06 -25.48 -6.02
N ALA A 318 -7.63 -24.53 -5.29
CA ALA A 318 -8.76 -24.76 -4.39
C ALA A 318 -9.70 -23.52 -4.34
N PRO A 319 -10.48 -23.23 -5.41
CA PRO A 319 -11.31 -22.03 -5.50
C PRO A 319 -12.28 -21.84 -4.33
N LYS A 320 -12.81 -22.95 -3.79
CA LYS A 320 -13.77 -22.94 -2.66
C LYS A 320 -13.20 -22.37 -1.37
N VAL A 321 -11.88 -22.49 -1.16
CA VAL A 321 -11.19 -22.04 0.04
C VAL A 321 -10.24 -20.86 -0.21
N ALA A 322 -10.19 -20.37 -1.44
CA ALA A 322 -9.28 -19.29 -1.84
C ALA A 322 -9.46 -18.02 -1.00
N LEU A 323 -10.71 -17.66 -0.65
CA LEU A 323 -11.01 -16.51 0.20
C LEU A 323 -10.43 -16.64 1.60
N PHE A 324 -10.35 -17.87 2.12
CA PHE A 324 -9.76 -18.11 3.45
C PHE A 324 -8.25 -18.17 3.43
N SER A 325 -7.60 -18.32 2.28
CA SER A 325 -6.15 -18.47 2.16
C SER A 325 -5.41 -17.21 2.64
N THR A 326 -5.91 -16.02 2.30
CA THR A 326 -5.29 -14.74 2.69
C THR A 326 -5.45 -14.48 4.19
N ILE A 327 -6.61 -14.78 4.76
CA ILE A 327 -6.86 -14.67 6.20
C ILE A 327 -6.02 -15.73 6.95
N GLY A 328 -5.98 -16.95 6.43
CA GLY A 328 -5.16 -18.03 7.00
C GLY A 328 -3.67 -17.68 7.01
N LEU A 329 -3.17 -17.06 5.93
CA LEU A 329 -1.80 -16.55 5.87
C LEU A 329 -1.55 -15.48 6.95
N MET A 330 -2.49 -14.54 7.10
CA MET A 330 -2.39 -13.50 8.13
C MET A 330 -2.29 -14.13 9.53
N VAL A 331 -3.19 -15.05 9.86
CA VAL A 331 -3.19 -15.74 11.15
C VAL A 331 -1.89 -16.51 11.36
N ALA A 332 -1.44 -17.28 10.37
CA ALA A 332 -0.20 -18.04 10.44
C ALA A 332 1.03 -17.14 10.69
N ILE A 333 1.11 -16.01 9.98
CA ILE A 333 2.21 -15.04 10.17
C ILE A 333 2.13 -14.40 11.55
N LEU A 334 0.95 -13.99 12.03
CA LEU A 334 0.81 -13.38 13.35
C LEU A 334 1.09 -14.36 14.50
N LEU A 335 0.75 -15.64 14.36
CA LEU A 335 1.12 -16.66 15.34
C LEU A 335 2.62 -16.87 15.41
N TRP A 336 3.32 -16.77 14.28
CA TRP A 336 4.78 -16.91 14.23
C TRP A 336 5.50 -15.58 14.55
N ARG A 337 5.02 -14.45 14.01
CA ARG A 337 5.58 -13.11 14.22
C ARG A 337 4.46 -12.12 14.57
N PRO A 338 4.09 -11.97 15.83
CA PRO A 338 2.93 -11.18 16.24
C PRO A 338 3.02 -9.68 15.90
N ARG A 339 4.23 -9.17 15.59
CA ARG A 339 4.45 -7.78 15.16
C ARG A 339 4.52 -7.62 13.63
N GLY A 340 4.25 -8.68 12.85
CA GLY A 340 4.41 -8.71 11.40
C GLY A 340 5.83 -9.08 10.94
N LEU A 341 6.03 -9.11 9.61
CA LEU A 341 7.27 -9.59 8.99
C LEU A 341 8.46 -8.64 9.23
N TYR A 342 8.24 -7.32 9.13
CA TYR A 342 9.25 -6.28 9.31
C TYR A 342 8.71 -5.16 10.21
N PRO A 343 8.61 -5.39 11.51
CA PRO A 343 8.09 -4.37 12.42
C PRO A 343 9.00 -3.13 12.43
N VAL A 344 8.40 -1.94 12.39
CA VAL A 344 9.12 -0.70 12.68
C VAL A 344 9.44 -0.69 14.16
N THR A 345 10.72 -0.63 14.46
CA THR A 345 11.34 -0.87 15.77
C THR A 345 10.63 -0.16 16.93
N ASN A 346 10.36 -0.96 18.00
CA ASN A 346 10.07 -0.54 19.38
C ASN A 346 9.02 0.59 19.59
N ARG A 347 7.77 0.20 19.50
CA ARG A 347 6.75 0.72 20.43
C ARG A 347 6.39 -0.34 21.46
#